data_66c990439217a4dac21428cc8b620415
#
_entry.id   66c990439217a4dac21428cc8b620415
#
_cell.length_a   1.000
_cell.length_b   1.000
_cell.length_c   1.000
_cell.angle_alpha   90.00
_cell.angle_beta   90.00
_cell.angle_gamma   90.00
#
_symmetry.space_group_name_H-M   'P 1'
#
loop_
_entity.id
_entity.type
_entity.pdbx_description
1 polymer ?
#
loop_
_entity_poly.entity_id
_entity_poly.type
_entity_poly.pdbx_seq_one_letter_code
_entity_poly.pdbx_strand_id
1 'polypeptide(L)'
;MLLLLRKGKLSKWFSGIGQEAIAVGATYALNKDDYILPMHRNLGVFTSRDISLVKLFNQFQGKLDGFTKGRDRSFHFGVKELNIVGMISHLGPQLGIADGIALAKKMKGEKKATVVFTGDGGTSEGDFHEALNVASVWDLPVLFVIENNGYGLSTPNEEQFKGDSLAKRGDGYGMESLSIDGNNIVEVYTTVKKILEEMRENPR
;
A
#
# COMPACT_ATOMS: atom_id res chain seq x y z
N MET A 1 -12.32 -7.21 15.41
CA MET A 1 -10.89 -7.36 15.77
C MET A 1 -10.60 -6.94 17.21
N LEU A 2 -11.04 -5.79 17.69
CA LEU A 2 -10.82 -5.34 19.09
C LEU A 2 -11.32 -6.35 20.14
N LEU A 3 -12.46 -7.01 19.92
CA LEU A 3 -12.96 -8.06 20.81
C LEU A 3 -12.04 -9.28 20.86
N LEU A 4 -11.43 -9.67 19.75
CA LEU A 4 -10.48 -10.77 19.69
C LEU A 4 -9.18 -10.41 20.42
N LEU A 5 -8.73 -9.17 20.26
CA LEU A 5 -7.56 -8.63 20.96
C LEU A 5 -7.79 -8.66 22.49
N ARG A 6 -8.94 -8.12 22.95
CA ARG A 6 -9.31 -8.11 24.38
C ARG A 6 -9.46 -9.51 24.99
N LYS A 7 -9.86 -10.49 24.18
CA LYS A 7 -9.96 -11.91 24.58
C LYS A 7 -8.63 -12.68 24.46
N GLY A 8 -7.52 -12.00 24.17
CA GLY A 8 -6.22 -12.65 23.97
C GLY A 8 -6.14 -13.62 22.78
N LYS A 9 -7.12 -13.57 21.87
CA LYS A 9 -7.16 -14.42 20.66
C LYS A 9 -6.44 -13.80 19.45
N LEU A 10 -5.92 -12.60 19.64
CA LEU A 10 -5.12 -11.86 18.68
C LEU A 10 -4.03 -11.12 19.46
N SER A 11 -2.78 -11.29 19.06
CA SER A 11 -1.63 -10.74 19.78
C SER A 11 -1.43 -9.23 19.53
N LYS A 12 -1.68 -8.77 18.29
CA LYS A 12 -1.45 -7.40 17.86
C LYS A 12 -2.41 -7.03 16.72
N TRP A 13 -2.93 -5.83 16.78
CA TRP A 13 -3.78 -5.27 15.73
C TRP A 13 -3.51 -3.79 15.54
N PHE A 14 -3.29 -3.38 14.30
CA PHE A 14 -3.25 -1.98 13.90
C PHE A 14 -4.57 -1.65 13.22
N SER A 15 -5.34 -0.76 13.82
CA SER A 15 -6.63 -0.36 13.27
C SER A 15 -6.45 0.56 12.06
N GLY A 16 -7.22 0.30 11.02
CA GLY A 16 -7.41 1.21 9.88
C GLY A 16 -8.75 1.94 9.93
N ILE A 17 -9.38 2.01 11.12
CA ILE A 17 -10.65 2.74 11.30
C ILE A 17 -10.46 4.21 10.92
N GLY A 18 -11.32 4.70 10.01
CA GLY A 18 -11.26 6.06 9.47
C GLY A 18 -10.36 6.21 8.23
N GLN A 19 -9.69 5.14 7.78
CA GLN A 19 -8.82 5.12 6.59
C GLN A 19 -9.27 4.10 5.54
N GLU A 20 -10.46 3.54 5.70
CA GLU A 20 -10.94 2.45 4.85
C GLU A 20 -11.12 2.87 3.39
N ALA A 21 -11.54 4.12 3.16
CA ALA A 21 -11.83 4.63 1.83
C ALA A 21 -10.59 4.61 0.91
N ILE A 22 -9.39 4.85 1.44
CA ILE A 22 -8.14 4.81 0.68
C ILE A 22 -7.89 3.38 0.18
N ALA A 23 -7.86 2.41 1.10
CA ALA A 23 -7.56 1.02 0.76
C ALA A 23 -8.60 0.41 -0.19
N VAL A 24 -9.88 0.67 0.05
CA VAL A 24 -10.99 0.15 -0.75
C VAL A 24 -11.03 0.84 -2.11
N GLY A 25 -11.05 2.17 -2.16
CA GLY A 25 -11.14 2.95 -3.40
C GLY A 25 -9.98 2.66 -4.35
N ALA A 26 -8.75 2.66 -3.82
CA ALA A 26 -7.57 2.34 -4.61
C ALA A 26 -7.62 0.89 -5.15
N THR A 27 -8.03 -0.08 -4.33
CA THR A 27 -8.09 -1.48 -4.77
C THR A 27 -9.13 -1.73 -5.84
N TYR A 28 -10.30 -1.09 -5.75
CA TYR A 28 -11.33 -1.19 -6.79
C TYR A 28 -10.94 -0.53 -8.11
N ALA A 29 -10.01 0.42 -8.08
CA ALA A 29 -9.48 1.07 -9.28
C ALA A 29 -8.49 0.20 -10.07
N LEU A 30 -7.91 -0.83 -9.45
CA LEU A 30 -6.95 -1.73 -10.10
C LEU A 30 -7.64 -2.77 -10.98
N ASN A 31 -6.92 -3.21 -12.02
CA ASN A 31 -7.26 -4.43 -12.74
C ASN A 31 -6.89 -5.65 -11.87
N LYS A 32 -7.49 -6.81 -12.16
CA LYS A 32 -7.24 -8.04 -11.40
C LYS A 32 -5.79 -8.52 -11.48
N ASP A 33 -5.09 -8.18 -12.53
CA ASP A 33 -3.72 -8.58 -12.82
C ASP A 33 -2.66 -7.53 -12.42
N ASP A 34 -3.08 -6.36 -11.94
CA ASP A 34 -2.20 -5.39 -11.31
C ASP A 34 -1.71 -5.88 -9.93
N TYR A 35 -0.53 -5.45 -9.54
CA TYR A 35 0.05 -5.79 -8.24
C TYR A 35 -0.27 -4.73 -7.19
N ILE A 36 -0.49 -5.18 -5.96
CA ILE A 36 -0.77 -4.30 -4.83
C ILE A 36 0.03 -4.72 -3.61
N LEU A 37 0.70 -3.77 -2.98
CA LEU A 37 1.54 -3.94 -1.79
C LEU A 37 0.93 -3.15 -0.63
N PRO A 38 0.09 -3.79 0.21
CA PRO A 38 -0.59 -3.12 1.31
C PRO A 38 0.32 -2.90 2.52
N MET A 39 -0.11 -2.02 3.42
CA MET A 39 0.39 -1.87 4.78
C MET A 39 -0.46 -2.65 5.80
N HIS A 40 -0.03 -2.60 7.06
CA HIS A 40 -0.67 -3.24 8.21
C HIS A 40 -2.05 -2.68 8.58
N ARG A 41 -2.51 -1.58 7.97
CA ARG A 41 -3.84 -0.98 8.16
C ARG A 41 -4.80 -1.25 7.01
N ASN A 42 -4.31 -1.78 5.89
CA ASN A 42 -5.06 -1.91 4.65
C ASN A 42 -5.89 -3.21 4.57
N LEU A 43 -6.73 -3.46 5.58
CA LEU A 43 -7.68 -4.58 5.52
C LEU A 43 -8.55 -4.52 4.26
N GLY A 44 -8.92 -3.31 3.83
CA GLY A 44 -9.71 -3.06 2.63
C GLY A 44 -9.12 -3.65 1.35
N VAL A 45 -7.79 -3.70 1.22
CA VAL A 45 -7.13 -4.33 0.07
C VAL A 45 -7.51 -5.80 -0.04
N PHE A 46 -7.45 -6.53 1.06
CA PHE A 46 -7.76 -7.97 1.08
C PHE A 46 -9.24 -8.23 0.82
N THR A 47 -10.13 -7.50 1.50
CA THR A 47 -11.58 -7.70 1.36
C THR A 47 -12.09 -7.28 0.00
N SER A 48 -11.48 -6.30 -0.67
CA SER A 48 -11.84 -5.85 -2.02
C SER A 48 -11.29 -6.75 -3.14
N ARG A 49 -10.39 -7.68 -2.82
CA ARG A 49 -9.86 -8.70 -3.72
C ARG A 49 -10.48 -10.10 -3.48
N ASP A 50 -11.67 -10.14 -2.87
CA ASP A 50 -12.45 -11.37 -2.65
C ASP A 50 -11.69 -12.47 -1.89
N ILE A 51 -10.85 -12.10 -0.94
CA ILE A 51 -10.11 -13.05 -0.11
C ILE A 51 -11.07 -13.91 0.74
N SER A 52 -10.74 -15.16 0.96
CA SER A 52 -11.48 -16.01 1.91
C SER A 52 -11.42 -15.41 3.33
N LEU A 53 -12.54 -14.90 3.83
CA LEU A 53 -12.61 -14.32 5.17
C LEU A 53 -12.28 -15.35 6.25
N VAL A 54 -12.68 -16.62 6.08
CA VAL A 54 -12.34 -17.71 7.02
C VAL A 54 -10.83 -17.86 7.12
N LYS A 55 -10.14 -17.92 5.98
CA LYS A 55 -8.68 -18.06 5.94
C LYS A 55 -7.97 -16.81 6.49
N LEU A 56 -8.54 -15.63 6.22
CA LEU A 56 -8.05 -14.35 6.75
C LEU A 56 -8.15 -14.29 8.28
N PHE A 57 -9.30 -14.67 8.86
CA PHE A 57 -9.46 -14.72 10.31
C PHE A 57 -8.58 -15.81 10.96
N ASN A 58 -8.35 -16.94 10.29
CA ASN A 58 -7.40 -17.94 10.74
C ASN A 58 -5.96 -17.41 10.74
N GLN A 59 -5.58 -16.64 9.72
CA GLN A 59 -4.28 -15.95 9.67
C GLN A 59 -4.12 -14.99 10.86
N PHE A 60 -5.11 -14.14 11.12
CA PHE A 60 -5.05 -13.18 12.22
C PHE A 60 -4.92 -13.83 13.60
N GLN A 61 -5.46 -15.04 13.76
CA GLN A 61 -5.40 -15.82 15.00
C GLN A 61 -4.19 -16.79 15.06
N GLY A 62 -3.31 -16.78 14.07
CA GLY A 62 -2.14 -17.63 14.01
C GLY A 62 -2.46 -19.13 13.89
N LYS A 63 -3.59 -19.47 13.24
CA LYS A 63 -4.02 -20.88 13.08
C LYS A 63 -3.35 -21.53 11.86
N LEU A 64 -3.33 -22.87 11.90
CA LEU A 64 -2.75 -23.69 10.82
C LEU A 64 -3.41 -23.43 9.46
N ASP A 65 -4.72 -23.20 9.43
CA ASP A 65 -5.50 -22.93 8.21
C ASP A 65 -5.41 -21.47 7.73
N GLY A 66 -4.53 -20.67 8.33
CA GLY A 66 -4.16 -19.34 7.84
C GLY A 66 -3.19 -19.40 6.64
N PHE A 67 -2.92 -18.26 6.02
CA PHE A 67 -2.04 -18.15 4.83
C PHE A 67 -0.60 -18.59 5.12
N THR A 68 -0.10 -18.30 6.33
CA THR A 68 1.28 -18.64 6.74
C THR A 68 1.34 -19.82 7.72
N LYS A 69 0.23 -20.52 7.93
CA LYS A 69 0.13 -21.67 8.84
C LYS A 69 0.58 -21.33 10.28
N GLY A 70 0.24 -20.11 10.73
CA GLY A 70 0.59 -19.63 12.06
C GLY A 70 2.05 -19.17 12.23
N ARG A 71 2.84 -19.09 11.15
CA ARG A 71 4.27 -18.73 11.21
C ARG A 71 4.52 -17.22 11.23
N ASP A 72 3.54 -16.43 10.78
CA ASP A 72 3.66 -15.00 10.64
C ASP A 72 2.53 -14.22 11.31
N ARG A 73 2.77 -12.91 11.45
CA ARG A 73 1.84 -11.97 12.08
C ARG A 73 0.64 -11.67 11.19
N SER A 74 -0.33 -10.92 11.71
CA SER A 74 -1.65 -10.69 11.11
C SER A 74 -1.61 -10.31 9.63
N PHE A 75 -0.81 -9.32 9.22
CA PHE A 75 -0.74 -8.85 7.83
C PHE A 75 0.55 -9.23 7.08
N HIS A 76 1.44 -10.03 7.69
CA HIS A 76 2.70 -10.44 7.07
C HIS A 76 2.49 -11.66 6.18
N PHE A 77 1.68 -11.51 5.15
CA PHE A 77 1.43 -12.54 4.15
C PHE A 77 1.04 -11.92 2.81
N GLY A 78 1.36 -12.60 1.75
CA GLY A 78 0.88 -12.29 0.41
C GLY A 78 -0.12 -13.32 -0.08
N VAL A 79 -0.84 -12.98 -1.14
CA VAL A 79 -1.77 -13.88 -1.84
C VAL A 79 -1.46 -13.82 -3.32
N LYS A 80 -0.65 -14.76 -3.78
CA LYS A 80 -0.12 -14.78 -5.16
C LYS A 80 -1.24 -14.77 -6.21
N GLU A 81 -2.29 -15.53 -5.95
CA GLU A 81 -3.45 -15.68 -6.86
C GLU A 81 -4.23 -14.38 -7.03
N LEU A 82 -4.06 -13.45 -6.09
CA LEU A 82 -4.71 -12.13 -6.10
C LEU A 82 -3.71 -10.99 -6.37
N ASN A 83 -2.47 -11.29 -6.72
CA ASN A 83 -1.39 -10.32 -6.88
C ASN A 83 -1.22 -9.37 -5.68
N ILE A 84 -1.51 -9.87 -4.47
CA ILE A 84 -1.26 -9.15 -3.23
C ILE A 84 0.12 -9.58 -2.72
N VAL A 85 1.05 -8.65 -2.67
CA VAL A 85 2.40 -8.87 -2.13
C VAL A 85 2.39 -8.61 -0.64
N GLY A 86 2.98 -9.51 0.13
CA GLY A 86 2.99 -9.39 1.59
C GLY A 86 3.75 -8.17 2.07
N MET A 87 3.23 -7.52 3.12
CA MET A 87 3.93 -6.41 3.74
C MET A 87 5.17 -6.86 4.49
N ILE A 88 6.12 -5.95 4.60
CA ILE A 88 7.32 -6.07 5.43
C ILE A 88 7.14 -5.17 6.66
N SER A 89 7.60 -5.62 7.84
CA SER A 89 7.49 -4.82 9.08
C SER A 89 8.21 -3.48 9.02
N HIS A 90 9.32 -3.41 8.29
CA HIS A 90 10.00 -2.18 7.96
C HIS A 90 9.25 -1.51 6.80
N LEU A 91 8.85 -0.27 6.94
CA LEU A 91 7.91 0.38 6.03
C LEU A 91 8.51 0.83 4.70
N GLY A 92 9.84 0.93 4.60
CA GLY A 92 10.57 1.38 3.39
C GLY A 92 10.73 0.29 2.32
N PRO A 93 11.24 -0.91 2.63
CA PRO A 93 11.69 -1.90 1.64
C PRO A 93 10.62 -2.34 0.64
N GLN A 94 9.34 -2.30 1.01
CA GLN A 94 8.26 -2.66 0.10
C GLN A 94 8.15 -1.73 -1.11
N LEU A 95 8.64 -0.49 -1.01
CA LEU A 95 8.60 0.49 -2.09
C LEU A 95 9.55 0.06 -3.22
N GLY A 96 10.79 -0.29 -2.89
CA GLY A 96 11.74 -0.84 -3.86
C GLY A 96 11.31 -2.21 -4.43
N ILE A 97 10.56 -3.02 -3.67
CA ILE A 97 9.96 -4.25 -4.20
C ILE A 97 8.91 -3.91 -5.27
N ALA A 98 8.12 -2.86 -5.06
CA ALA A 98 7.15 -2.39 -6.06
C ALA A 98 7.85 -1.96 -7.36
N ASP A 99 8.97 -1.24 -7.25
CA ASP A 99 9.80 -0.87 -8.40
C ASP A 99 10.30 -2.09 -9.17
N GLY A 100 10.81 -3.10 -8.45
CA GLY A 100 11.29 -4.33 -9.06
C GLY A 100 10.19 -5.09 -9.81
N ILE A 101 8.96 -5.13 -9.25
CA ILE A 101 7.81 -5.73 -9.92
C ILE A 101 7.44 -4.95 -11.18
N ALA A 102 7.35 -3.63 -11.07
CA ALA A 102 7.02 -2.75 -12.18
C ALA A 102 8.06 -2.82 -13.31
N LEU A 103 9.35 -2.82 -12.96
CA LEU A 103 10.45 -3.01 -13.91
C LEU A 103 10.32 -4.34 -14.65
N ALA A 104 10.08 -5.42 -13.93
CA ALA A 104 9.90 -6.73 -14.54
C ALA A 104 8.72 -6.78 -15.53
N LYS A 105 7.63 -6.05 -15.23
CA LYS A 105 6.46 -5.92 -16.12
C LYS A 105 6.79 -5.06 -17.35
N LYS A 106 7.43 -3.92 -17.14
CA LYS A 106 7.91 -3.04 -18.22
C LYS A 106 8.84 -3.80 -19.18
N MET A 107 9.83 -4.53 -18.68
CA MET A 107 10.75 -5.33 -19.49
C MET A 107 10.05 -6.43 -20.31
N LYS A 108 8.93 -6.95 -19.84
CA LYS A 108 8.11 -7.93 -20.54
C LYS A 108 7.09 -7.30 -21.50
N GLY A 109 7.01 -5.98 -21.58
CA GLY A 109 6.00 -5.28 -22.37
C GLY A 109 4.57 -5.44 -21.84
N GLU A 110 4.40 -5.82 -20.55
CA GLU A 110 3.09 -5.98 -19.93
C GLU A 110 2.58 -4.61 -19.43
N LYS A 111 1.41 -4.18 -19.89
CA LYS A 111 0.75 -2.93 -19.48
C LYS A 111 0.06 -3.10 -18.12
N LYS A 112 0.83 -3.40 -17.07
CA LYS A 112 0.35 -3.61 -15.71
C LYS A 112 0.93 -2.55 -14.78
N ALA A 113 0.11 -2.06 -13.87
CA ALA A 113 0.54 -1.15 -12.83
C ALA A 113 0.86 -1.88 -11.52
N THR A 114 1.65 -1.23 -10.70
CA THR A 114 1.94 -1.67 -9.33
C THR A 114 1.53 -0.54 -8.38
N VAL A 115 0.74 -0.86 -7.37
CA VAL A 115 0.32 0.10 -6.33
C VAL A 115 0.94 -0.31 -5.01
N VAL A 116 1.62 0.62 -4.35
CA VAL A 116 2.25 0.38 -3.05
C VAL A 116 1.82 1.44 -2.05
N PHE A 117 1.49 0.98 -0.84
CA PHE A 117 1.08 1.85 0.25
C PHE A 117 2.22 2.09 1.22
N THR A 118 2.31 3.33 1.72
CA THR A 118 3.14 3.70 2.87
C THR A 118 2.40 4.74 3.71
N GLY A 119 2.84 4.95 4.95
CA GLY A 119 2.35 6.03 5.81
C GLY A 119 3.25 7.26 5.72
N ASP A 120 2.77 8.38 6.28
CA ASP A 120 3.55 9.61 6.44
C ASP A 120 4.89 9.37 7.14
N GLY A 121 4.91 8.57 8.23
CA GLY A 121 6.15 8.19 8.90
C GLY A 121 7.13 7.42 8.02
N GLY A 122 6.63 6.55 7.14
CA GLY A 122 7.46 5.80 6.18
C GLY A 122 8.14 6.68 5.13
N THR A 123 7.66 7.88 4.91
CA THR A 123 8.28 8.82 3.96
C THR A 123 9.58 9.45 4.46
N SER A 124 9.95 9.20 5.71
CA SER A 124 11.22 9.64 6.29
C SER A 124 12.31 8.58 6.22
N GLU A 125 11.99 7.37 5.76
CA GLU A 125 12.95 6.29 5.53
C GLU A 125 13.77 6.53 4.25
N GLY A 126 15.02 6.11 4.24
CA GLY A 126 15.90 6.21 3.05
C GLY A 126 15.33 5.49 1.85
N ASP A 127 14.78 4.28 2.06
CA ASP A 127 14.14 3.45 1.03
C ASP A 127 13.03 4.18 0.27
N PHE A 128 12.28 5.10 0.93
CA PHE A 128 11.27 5.91 0.25
C PHE A 128 11.89 6.79 -0.83
N HIS A 129 12.96 7.51 -0.48
CA HIS A 129 13.64 8.42 -1.39
C HIS A 129 14.33 7.67 -2.53
N GLU A 130 14.93 6.53 -2.24
CA GLU A 130 15.56 5.67 -3.23
C GLU A 130 14.55 5.11 -4.23
N ALA A 131 13.42 4.60 -3.73
CA ALA A 131 12.36 4.05 -4.58
C ALA A 131 11.76 5.11 -5.51
N LEU A 132 11.39 6.28 -5.00
CA LEU A 132 10.85 7.35 -5.84
C LEU A 132 11.84 7.75 -6.94
N ASN A 133 13.13 7.88 -6.59
CA ASN A 133 14.16 8.20 -7.55
C ASN A 133 14.31 7.12 -8.63
N VAL A 134 14.32 5.85 -8.26
CA VAL A 134 14.42 4.73 -9.22
C VAL A 134 13.20 4.68 -10.13
N ALA A 135 12.00 4.77 -9.55
CA ALA A 135 10.75 4.76 -10.32
C ALA A 135 10.72 5.89 -11.36
N SER A 136 11.12 7.09 -10.96
CA SER A 136 11.18 8.25 -11.85
C SER A 136 12.22 8.08 -12.96
N VAL A 137 13.47 7.75 -12.61
CA VAL A 137 14.57 7.62 -13.60
C VAL A 137 14.29 6.56 -14.66
N TRP A 138 13.58 5.51 -14.27
CA TRP A 138 13.28 4.39 -15.16
C TRP A 138 11.85 4.41 -15.72
N ASP A 139 11.07 5.47 -15.48
CA ASP A 139 9.66 5.58 -15.88
C ASP A 139 8.88 4.30 -15.55
N LEU A 140 8.87 3.92 -14.29
CA LEU A 140 8.21 2.69 -13.85
C LEU A 140 6.73 2.91 -13.58
N PRO A 141 5.82 2.01 -13.97
CA PRO A 141 4.40 2.10 -13.70
C PRO A 141 4.09 1.75 -12.23
N VAL A 142 4.56 2.58 -11.29
CA VAL A 142 4.32 2.45 -9.85
C VAL A 142 3.54 3.65 -9.33
N LEU A 143 2.44 3.39 -8.64
CA LEU A 143 1.71 4.38 -7.88
C LEU A 143 2.05 4.24 -6.39
N PHE A 144 2.71 5.24 -5.83
CA PHE A 144 2.98 5.34 -4.40
C PHE A 144 1.80 6.04 -3.70
N VAL A 145 1.09 5.30 -2.86
CA VAL A 145 -0.03 5.84 -2.06
C VAL A 145 0.46 6.13 -0.64
N ILE A 146 0.52 7.40 -0.28
CA ILE A 146 0.93 7.85 1.05
C ILE A 146 -0.32 8.12 1.88
N GLU A 147 -0.58 7.30 2.89
CA GLU A 147 -1.64 7.52 3.85
C GLU A 147 -1.16 8.48 4.94
N ASN A 148 -1.49 9.76 4.75
CA ASN A 148 -1.13 10.79 5.72
C ASN A 148 -2.18 10.88 6.82
N ASN A 149 -1.93 10.19 7.93
CA ASN A 149 -2.80 10.26 9.11
C ASN A 149 -2.29 11.22 10.20
N GLY A 150 -1.23 11.98 9.90
CA GLY A 150 -0.66 13.01 10.77
C GLY A 150 0.37 12.53 11.76
N TYR A 151 0.58 11.20 11.88
CA TYR A 151 1.48 10.64 12.89
C TYR A 151 2.25 9.42 12.42
N GLY A 152 3.58 9.46 12.52
CA GLY A 152 4.45 8.27 12.49
C GLY A 152 4.62 7.72 13.91
N LEU A 153 3.79 6.75 14.32
CA LEU A 153 3.66 6.31 15.72
C LEU A 153 3.23 7.46 16.63
N SER A 154 4.15 8.04 17.40
CA SER A 154 3.92 9.17 18.29
C SER A 154 4.51 10.49 17.79
N THR A 155 5.17 10.47 16.62
CA THR A 155 5.82 11.65 16.04
C THR A 155 4.85 12.35 15.08
N PRO A 156 4.42 13.58 15.35
CA PRO A 156 3.54 14.32 14.46
C PRO A 156 4.26 14.80 13.20
N ASN A 157 3.50 15.14 12.17
CA ASN A 157 4.05 15.53 10.86
C ASN A 157 5.04 16.70 10.91
N GLU A 158 4.77 17.71 11.74
CA GLU A 158 5.61 18.89 11.92
C GLU A 158 7.01 18.58 12.48
N GLU A 159 7.16 17.43 13.13
CA GLU A 159 8.46 16.92 13.60
C GLU A 159 9.13 15.99 12.58
N GLN A 160 8.40 15.54 11.55
CA GLN A 160 8.90 14.63 10.53
C GLN A 160 9.39 15.34 9.27
N PHE A 161 8.73 16.42 8.85
CA PHE A 161 9.11 17.18 7.65
C PHE A 161 8.69 18.64 7.75
N LYS A 162 9.38 19.49 6.98
CA LYS A 162 9.19 20.95 6.98
C LYS A 162 8.24 21.48 5.88
N GLY A 163 7.85 20.64 4.94
CA GLY A 163 7.03 21.06 3.81
C GLY A 163 5.55 21.17 4.17
N ASP A 164 4.79 21.95 3.37
CA ASP A 164 3.34 22.11 3.55
C ASP A 164 2.54 20.86 3.14
N SER A 165 3.12 20.00 2.28
CA SER A 165 2.49 18.82 1.74
C SER A 165 3.52 17.73 1.41
N LEU A 166 3.19 16.48 1.73
CA LEU A 166 3.99 15.31 1.32
C LEU A 166 4.01 15.11 -0.20
N ALA A 167 2.95 15.52 -0.90
CA ALA A 167 2.89 15.47 -2.36
C ALA A 167 4.04 16.25 -3.01
N LYS A 168 4.44 17.39 -2.45
CA LYS A 168 5.58 18.18 -2.96
C LYS A 168 6.92 17.43 -2.99
N ARG A 169 7.03 16.31 -2.28
CA ARG A 169 8.24 15.48 -2.36
C ARG A 169 8.40 14.84 -3.74
N GLY A 170 7.29 14.52 -4.42
CA GLY A 170 7.32 13.98 -5.78
C GLY A 170 7.93 14.96 -6.79
N ASP A 171 7.70 16.26 -6.61
CA ASP A 171 8.26 17.30 -7.48
C ASP A 171 9.80 17.24 -7.50
N GLY A 172 10.43 16.92 -6.36
CA GLY A 172 11.88 16.78 -6.24
C GLY A 172 12.46 15.62 -7.06
N TYR A 173 11.64 14.67 -7.46
CA TYR A 173 12.01 13.53 -8.32
C TYR A 173 11.46 13.66 -9.73
N GLY A 174 10.78 14.78 -10.06
CA GLY A 174 10.14 14.96 -11.36
C GLY A 174 8.90 14.09 -11.56
N MET A 175 8.30 13.57 -10.46
CA MET A 175 7.10 12.75 -10.49
C MET A 175 5.84 13.61 -10.35
N GLU A 176 4.79 13.26 -11.10
CA GLU A 176 3.47 13.83 -10.87
C GLU A 176 2.94 13.40 -9.51
N SER A 177 2.45 14.35 -8.73
CA SER A 177 1.96 14.08 -7.37
C SER A 177 0.72 14.89 -7.04
N LEU A 178 -0.19 14.26 -6.29
CA LEU A 178 -1.49 14.80 -5.92
C LEU A 178 -1.75 14.64 -4.43
N SER A 179 -2.50 15.57 -3.85
CA SER A 179 -3.09 15.43 -2.52
C SER A 179 -4.61 15.48 -2.65
N ILE A 180 -5.29 14.44 -2.17
CA ILE A 180 -6.75 14.28 -2.27
C ILE A 180 -7.36 13.97 -0.90
N ASP A 181 -8.68 14.09 -0.77
CA ASP A 181 -9.38 13.65 0.42
C ASP A 181 -9.46 12.12 0.49
N GLY A 182 -8.60 11.53 1.32
CA GLY A 182 -8.55 10.08 1.55
C GLY A 182 -9.81 9.50 2.22
N ASN A 183 -10.73 10.32 2.72
CA ASN A 183 -12.02 9.86 3.29
C ASN A 183 -13.15 9.85 2.25
N ASN A 184 -12.93 10.47 1.09
CA ASN A 184 -13.87 10.45 -0.02
C ASN A 184 -13.58 9.28 -0.96
N ILE A 185 -14.28 8.16 -0.77
CA ILE A 185 -14.04 6.92 -1.54
C ILE A 185 -14.22 7.12 -3.06
N VAL A 186 -15.14 7.99 -3.48
CA VAL A 186 -15.40 8.27 -4.90
C VAL A 186 -14.23 9.02 -5.50
N GLU A 187 -13.68 10.01 -4.79
CA GLU A 187 -12.52 10.76 -5.21
C GLU A 187 -11.28 9.86 -5.27
N VAL A 188 -11.03 9.03 -4.26
CA VAL A 188 -9.94 8.06 -4.26
C VAL A 188 -10.06 7.13 -5.47
N TYR A 189 -11.23 6.51 -5.67
CA TYR A 189 -11.43 5.58 -6.78
C TYR A 189 -11.22 6.25 -8.14
N THR A 190 -11.84 7.39 -8.38
CA THR A 190 -11.79 8.05 -9.71
C THR A 190 -10.40 8.59 -10.02
N THR A 191 -9.72 9.15 -9.02
CA THR A 191 -8.35 9.64 -9.17
C THR A 191 -7.37 8.52 -9.42
N VAL A 192 -7.39 7.48 -8.60
CA VAL A 192 -6.49 6.31 -8.75
C VAL A 192 -6.74 5.62 -10.09
N LYS A 193 -8.00 5.43 -10.48
CA LYS A 193 -8.35 4.81 -11.76
C LYS A 193 -7.77 5.59 -12.94
N LYS A 194 -7.96 6.90 -12.96
CA LYS A 194 -7.42 7.78 -14.01
C LYS A 194 -5.88 7.66 -14.09
N ILE A 195 -5.19 7.78 -12.95
CA ILE A 195 -3.73 7.67 -12.89
C ILE A 195 -3.25 6.31 -13.43
N LEU A 196 -3.89 5.22 -13.01
CA LEU A 196 -3.50 3.87 -13.45
C LEU A 196 -3.74 3.65 -14.95
N GLU A 197 -4.81 4.21 -15.52
CA GLU A 197 -5.07 4.17 -16.96
C GLU A 197 -4.00 4.94 -17.74
N GLU A 198 -3.67 6.15 -17.32
CA GLU A 198 -2.61 6.97 -17.94
C GLU A 198 -1.23 6.31 -17.81
N MET A 199 -0.91 5.79 -16.64
CA MET A 199 0.37 5.13 -16.34
C MET A 199 0.61 3.85 -17.16
N ARG A 200 -0.45 3.12 -17.53
CA ARG A 200 -0.33 1.94 -18.40
C ARG A 200 0.06 2.31 -19.83
N GLU A 201 -0.36 3.49 -20.29
CA GLU A 201 -0.04 3.96 -21.64
C GLU A 201 1.28 4.75 -21.67
N ASN A 202 1.53 5.56 -20.66
CA ASN A 202 2.70 6.42 -20.53
C ASN A 202 3.23 6.36 -19.10
N PRO A 203 4.05 5.35 -18.74
CA PRO A 203 4.67 5.25 -17.42
C PRO A 203 5.57 6.47 -17.15
N ARG A 204 5.35 7.13 -16.03
CA ARG A 204 6.12 8.30 -15.61
C ARG A 204 5.99 8.55 -14.10
#